data_126f64276fda41bbe8206376dfc99d23
#
_entry.id   126f64276fda41bbe8206376dfc99d23
#
_cell.length_a   1.000
_cell.length_b   1.000
_cell.length_c   1.000
_cell.angle_alpha   90.00
_cell.angle_beta   90.00
_cell.angle_gamma   90.00
#
_symmetry.space_group_name_H-M   'P 1'
#
loop_
_entity.id
_entity.type
_entity.pdbx_description
1 polymer ?
#
loop_
_entity_poly.entity_id
_entity_poly.type
_entity_poly.pdbx_seq_one_letter_code
_entity_poly.pdbx_strand_id
1 'polypeptide(L)'
;MYGEGKTRGNVSILKRPMATNQACCNIELDEEKVSSEYVYYFLKTQYENLRGLSSGIRKNLNTNDIKNFVVRLPENLKTQQSIAAVLSALDKKIALNKQINARLEEMAKTLYDYWFVQFDFPDANGKPYKSSGGEMVFDETLKREIPKGWEVKSLWKIAKYFNGLALQKYRPENELDDFLPVIKIREMNEGVSSNTERAKTNIPKEAIIDDGDILFSWSATLEIKIWSQGKGALNQHIFKVTSSEYPKYFFYFELLNYLKHFKMIADLRKTTMGHITQDHLKQAYICIPSQPLLEKLEKIVTPIFQKILITQKQNHQLTQLRDFLLPMLMNGQVSVAE
;
A
#
# COMPACT_ATOMS: atom_id res chain seq x y z
N MET A 1 -9.38 -15.69 -16.59
CA MET A 1 -10.75 -15.40 -16.17
C MET A 1 -11.54 -14.86 -17.35
N TYR A 2 -12.67 -15.44 -17.67
CA TYR A 2 -13.61 -14.90 -18.62
C TYR A 2 -14.86 -14.41 -17.87
N GLY A 3 -15.69 -13.58 -18.49
CA GLY A 3 -16.81 -12.91 -17.87
C GLY A 3 -16.78 -11.41 -18.07
N GLU A 4 -17.69 -10.69 -17.43
CA GLU A 4 -17.80 -9.24 -17.51
C GLU A 4 -16.90 -8.56 -16.46
N GLY A 5 -16.45 -7.33 -16.75
CA GLY A 5 -15.83 -6.47 -15.79
C GLY A 5 -14.29 -6.38 -15.85
N LYS A 6 -13.71 -5.78 -14.80
CA LYS A 6 -12.29 -5.39 -14.76
C LYS A 6 -11.32 -6.60 -14.68
N THR A 7 -11.79 -7.76 -14.24
CA THR A 7 -10.96 -8.96 -14.07
C THR A 7 -10.91 -9.84 -15.32
N ARG A 8 -11.68 -9.50 -16.37
CA ARG A 8 -11.66 -10.19 -17.65
C ARG A 8 -10.26 -10.17 -18.27
N GLY A 9 -9.78 -11.32 -18.74
CA GLY A 9 -8.44 -11.48 -19.28
C GLY A 9 -7.33 -11.67 -18.24
N ASN A 10 -7.61 -11.54 -16.95
CA ASN A 10 -6.63 -11.81 -15.91
C ASN A 10 -6.25 -13.29 -15.86
N VAL A 11 -4.97 -13.55 -15.68
CA VAL A 11 -4.34 -14.84 -15.64
C VAL A 11 -3.67 -15.06 -14.27
N SER A 12 -3.72 -16.29 -13.76
CA SER A 12 -3.07 -16.68 -12.49
C SER A 12 -2.67 -18.15 -12.54
N ILE A 13 -1.60 -18.52 -11.84
CA ILE A 13 -1.22 -19.93 -11.62
C ILE A 13 -1.82 -20.39 -10.30
N LEU A 14 -2.51 -21.52 -10.29
CA LEU A 14 -3.00 -22.16 -9.07
C LEU A 14 -1.83 -22.69 -8.25
N LYS A 15 -1.74 -22.32 -6.98
CA LYS A 15 -0.65 -22.73 -6.07
C LYS A 15 -0.95 -24.01 -5.29
N ARG A 16 -2.20 -24.48 -5.34
CA ARG A 16 -2.68 -25.71 -4.68
C ARG A 16 -3.92 -26.21 -5.41
N PRO A 17 -4.27 -27.47 -5.28
CA PRO A 17 -5.55 -28.00 -5.80
C PRO A 17 -6.73 -27.21 -5.25
N MET A 18 -7.61 -26.76 -6.15
CA MET A 18 -8.82 -26.03 -5.80
C MET A 18 -9.85 -26.10 -6.93
N ALA A 19 -11.11 -25.91 -6.59
CA ALA A 19 -12.17 -25.74 -7.57
C ALA A 19 -12.27 -24.29 -8.03
N THR A 20 -12.63 -24.08 -9.29
CA THR A 20 -12.92 -22.76 -9.86
C THR A 20 -14.38 -22.65 -10.22
N ASN A 21 -14.93 -21.45 -10.23
CA ASN A 21 -16.31 -21.22 -10.67
C ASN A 21 -16.37 -21.03 -12.21
N GLN A 22 -17.58 -20.88 -12.73
CA GLN A 22 -17.85 -20.75 -14.16
C GLN A 22 -17.24 -19.49 -14.80
N ALA A 23 -16.75 -18.52 -14.02
CA ALA A 23 -16.07 -17.34 -14.54
C ALA A 23 -14.56 -17.55 -14.77
N CYS A 24 -14.08 -18.77 -14.56
CA CYS A 24 -12.68 -19.15 -14.77
C CYS A 24 -12.57 -20.19 -15.90
N CYS A 25 -11.61 -20.05 -16.77
CA CYS A 25 -11.16 -21.06 -17.68
C CYS A 25 -9.88 -21.68 -17.14
N ASN A 26 -9.91 -22.98 -16.87
CA ASN A 26 -8.72 -23.72 -16.48
C ASN A 26 -7.97 -24.14 -17.75
N ILE A 27 -6.69 -23.83 -17.80
CA ILE A 27 -5.79 -24.20 -18.90
C ILE A 27 -4.84 -25.25 -18.34
N GLU A 28 -4.95 -26.46 -18.82
CA GLU A 28 -4.02 -27.55 -18.55
C GLU A 28 -3.00 -27.64 -19.69
N LEU A 29 -1.74 -27.70 -19.36
CA LEU A 29 -0.65 -27.69 -20.31
C LEU A 29 0.08 -29.02 -20.30
N ASP A 30 0.60 -29.42 -21.47
CA ASP A 30 1.53 -30.51 -21.59
C ASP A 30 2.92 -30.05 -21.11
N GLU A 31 3.23 -30.29 -19.85
CA GLU A 31 4.44 -29.82 -19.18
C GLU A 31 5.73 -30.41 -19.73
N GLU A 32 5.67 -31.48 -20.55
CA GLU A 32 6.81 -32.03 -21.28
C GLU A 32 7.23 -31.13 -22.45
N LYS A 33 6.32 -30.30 -22.96
CA LYS A 33 6.53 -29.41 -24.11
C LYS A 33 6.51 -27.94 -23.76
N VAL A 34 5.75 -27.56 -22.72
CA VAL A 34 5.42 -26.15 -22.44
C VAL A 34 5.57 -25.82 -20.98
N SER A 35 6.33 -24.77 -20.67
CA SER A 35 6.44 -24.24 -19.32
C SER A 35 5.18 -23.46 -18.92
N SER A 36 4.50 -23.91 -17.88
CA SER A 36 3.31 -23.22 -17.32
C SER A 36 3.63 -21.79 -16.85
N GLU A 37 4.81 -21.56 -16.29
CA GLU A 37 5.25 -20.21 -15.88
C GLU A 37 5.51 -19.32 -17.12
N TYR A 38 6.07 -19.86 -18.22
CA TYR A 38 6.25 -19.09 -19.46
C TYR A 38 4.91 -18.66 -20.04
N VAL A 39 3.96 -19.58 -20.18
CA VAL A 39 2.61 -19.27 -20.67
C VAL A 39 1.91 -18.24 -19.81
N TYR A 40 2.06 -18.32 -18.50
CA TYR A 40 1.53 -17.31 -17.58
C TYR A 40 2.07 -15.91 -17.91
N TYR A 41 3.38 -15.75 -18.04
CA TYR A 41 4.00 -14.46 -18.37
C TYR A 41 3.63 -13.98 -19.77
N PHE A 42 3.59 -14.89 -20.75
CA PHE A 42 3.11 -14.55 -22.09
C PHE A 42 1.69 -14.01 -22.06
N LEU A 43 0.76 -14.71 -21.42
CA LEU A 43 -0.63 -14.29 -21.32
C LEU A 43 -0.80 -12.96 -20.54
N LYS A 44 0.07 -12.66 -19.62
CA LYS A 44 0.10 -11.33 -18.97
C LYS A 44 0.40 -10.21 -19.95
N THR A 45 1.29 -10.41 -20.92
CA THR A 45 1.54 -9.41 -21.98
C THR A 45 0.36 -9.25 -22.92
N GLN A 46 -0.50 -10.27 -23.00
CA GLN A 46 -1.65 -10.30 -23.91
C GLN A 46 -2.97 -9.81 -23.27
N TYR A 47 -2.91 -9.19 -22.09
CA TYR A 47 -4.10 -8.80 -21.34
C TYR A 47 -5.07 -7.95 -22.15
N GLU A 48 -4.60 -6.91 -22.85
CA GLU A 48 -5.46 -6.04 -23.67
C GLU A 48 -5.98 -6.77 -24.93
N ASN A 49 -5.15 -7.63 -25.54
CA ASN A 49 -5.56 -8.46 -26.67
C ASN A 49 -6.67 -9.44 -26.27
N LEU A 50 -6.51 -10.13 -25.14
CA LEU A 50 -7.54 -11.04 -24.61
C LEU A 50 -8.85 -10.28 -24.30
N ARG A 51 -8.77 -9.07 -23.77
CA ARG A 51 -9.94 -8.24 -23.54
C ARG A 51 -10.59 -7.77 -24.83
N GLY A 52 -9.80 -7.55 -25.88
CA GLY A 52 -10.26 -7.14 -27.21
C GLY A 52 -11.00 -8.24 -27.98
N LEU A 53 -10.75 -9.51 -27.69
CA LEU A 53 -11.41 -10.66 -28.34
C LEU A 53 -12.90 -10.79 -28.01
N SER A 54 -13.37 -10.12 -26.97
CA SER A 54 -14.73 -10.25 -26.53
C SER A 54 -15.73 -9.74 -27.58
N SER A 55 -16.55 -10.63 -28.11
CA SER A 55 -17.61 -10.36 -29.09
C SER A 55 -18.99 -10.21 -28.43
N GLY A 56 -19.88 -9.45 -29.08
CA GLY A 56 -21.27 -9.27 -28.65
C GLY A 56 -21.54 -8.07 -27.77
N ILE A 57 -22.82 -7.81 -27.49
CA ILE A 57 -23.31 -6.65 -26.73
C ILE A 57 -22.75 -6.61 -25.29
N ARG A 58 -22.49 -7.79 -24.70
CA ARG A 58 -21.98 -7.94 -23.32
C ARG A 58 -20.48 -8.07 -23.19
N LYS A 59 -19.71 -8.02 -24.30
CA LYS A 59 -18.24 -8.09 -24.29
C LYS A 59 -17.65 -9.18 -23.37
N ASN A 60 -18.15 -10.41 -23.45
CA ASN A 60 -17.64 -11.54 -22.69
C ASN A 60 -16.51 -12.26 -23.46
N LEU A 61 -15.42 -12.56 -22.78
CA LEU A 61 -14.43 -13.51 -23.24
C LEU A 61 -14.98 -14.92 -23.01
N ASN A 62 -15.04 -15.74 -24.04
CA ASN A 62 -15.56 -17.11 -23.94
C ASN A 62 -14.46 -18.18 -24.15
N THR A 63 -14.81 -19.44 -23.90
CA THR A 63 -13.86 -20.56 -24.01
C THR A 63 -13.32 -20.75 -25.42
N ASN A 64 -14.13 -20.48 -26.47
CA ASN A 64 -13.66 -20.60 -27.86
C ASN A 64 -12.65 -19.51 -28.22
N ASP A 65 -12.83 -18.29 -27.71
CA ASP A 65 -11.86 -17.21 -27.87
C ASP A 65 -10.50 -17.62 -27.27
N ILE A 66 -10.51 -18.26 -26.08
CA ILE A 66 -9.28 -18.73 -25.43
C ILE A 66 -8.67 -19.92 -26.19
N LYS A 67 -9.46 -20.89 -26.63
CA LYS A 67 -8.97 -22.06 -27.38
C LYS A 67 -8.30 -21.68 -28.70
N ASN A 68 -8.81 -20.63 -29.35
CA ASN A 68 -8.27 -20.15 -30.62
C ASN A 68 -7.16 -19.08 -30.44
N PHE A 69 -6.84 -18.73 -29.21
CA PHE A 69 -5.80 -17.76 -28.94
C PHE A 69 -4.41 -18.34 -29.20
N VAL A 70 -3.66 -17.72 -30.12
CA VAL A 70 -2.34 -18.17 -30.51
C VAL A 70 -1.32 -17.78 -29.45
N VAL A 71 -0.67 -18.78 -28.84
CA VAL A 71 0.45 -18.61 -27.93
C VAL A 71 1.75 -18.81 -28.68
N ARG A 72 2.61 -17.79 -28.68
CA ARG A 72 3.96 -17.88 -29.27
C ARG A 72 4.94 -18.29 -28.19
N LEU A 73 5.70 -19.35 -28.42
CA LEU A 73 6.71 -19.84 -27.49
C LEU A 73 7.96 -20.30 -28.21
N PRO A 74 9.11 -20.20 -27.56
CA PRO A 74 10.33 -20.85 -28.02
C PRO A 74 10.12 -22.38 -28.13
N GLU A 75 10.67 -22.99 -29.16
CA GLU A 75 10.59 -24.46 -29.36
C GLU A 75 11.27 -25.24 -28.22
N ASN A 76 12.38 -24.71 -27.72
CA ASN A 76 13.14 -25.35 -26.65
C ASN A 76 12.52 -25.04 -25.27
N LEU A 77 12.11 -26.10 -24.58
CA LEU A 77 11.54 -26.01 -23.22
C LEU A 77 12.51 -25.36 -22.22
N LYS A 78 13.82 -25.60 -22.33
CA LYS A 78 14.82 -24.94 -21.45
C LYS A 78 14.81 -23.43 -21.63
N THR A 79 14.69 -22.94 -22.87
CA THR A 79 14.59 -21.49 -23.13
C THR A 79 13.35 -20.89 -22.51
N GLN A 80 12.19 -21.57 -22.62
CA GLN A 80 10.97 -21.12 -21.94
C GLN A 80 11.16 -21.04 -20.42
N GLN A 81 11.75 -22.08 -19.83
CA GLN A 81 12.04 -22.16 -18.40
C GLN A 81 13.03 -21.08 -17.95
N SER A 82 14.10 -20.82 -18.71
CA SER A 82 15.08 -19.78 -18.38
C SER A 82 14.46 -18.39 -18.40
N ILE A 83 13.64 -18.07 -19.39
CA ILE A 83 12.91 -16.80 -19.48
C ILE A 83 11.95 -16.66 -18.27
N ALA A 84 11.16 -17.70 -18.01
CA ALA A 84 10.23 -17.70 -16.88
C ALA A 84 10.95 -17.58 -15.53
N ALA A 85 12.11 -18.20 -15.38
CA ALA A 85 12.91 -18.15 -14.16
C ALA A 85 13.37 -16.73 -13.81
N VAL A 86 13.79 -15.92 -14.79
CA VAL A 86 14.16 -14.51 -14.56
C VAL A 86 12.97 -13.72 -14.00
N LEU A 87 11.82 -13.82 -14.65
CA LEU A 87 10.62 -13.08 -14.24
C LEU A 87 10.05 -13.57 -12.90
N SER A 88 10.05 -14.90 -12.69
CA SER A 88 9.57 -15.49 -11.45
C SER A 88 10.48 -15.19 -10.26
N ALA A 89 11.79 -15.03 -10.47
CA ALA A 89 12.72 -14.61 -9.43
C ALA A 89 12.40 -13.18 -8.93
N LEU A 90 12.08 -12.27 -9.86
CA LEU A 90 11.64 -10.91 -9.50
C LEU A 90 10.31 -10.93 -8.73
N ASP A 91 9.31 -11.67 -9.22
CA ASP A 91 8.02 -11.79 -8.54
C ASP A 91 8.14 -12.45 -7.15
N LYS A 92 8.96 -13.50 -7.02
CA LYS A 92 9.26 -14.16 -5.73
C LYS A 92 9.91 -13.19 -4.75
N LYS A 93 10.88 -12.38 -5.22
CA LYS A 93 11.54 -11.37 -4.37
C LYS A 93 10.58 -10.28 -3.93
N ILE A 94 9.72 -9.79 -4.83
CA ILE A 94 8.67 -8.81 -4.50
C ILE A 94 7.71 -9.39 -3.45
N ALA A 95 7.26 -10.63 -3.63
CA ALA A 95 6.37 -11.29 -2.69
C ALA A 95 7.00 -11.49 -1.32
N LEU A 96 8.26 -11.95 -1.26
CA LEU A 96 9.01 -12.11 -0.02
C LEU A 96 9.17 -10.77 0.71
N ASN A 97 9.55 -9.72 0.01
CA ASN A 97 9.67 -8.39 0.58
C ASN A 97 8.34 -7.88 1.17
N LYS A 98 7.20 -8.14 0.49
CA LYS A 98 5.86 -7.81 1.02
C LYS A 98 5.55 -8.58 2.31
N GLN A 99 5.90 -9.86 2.38
CA GLN A 99 5.72 -10.66 3.60
C GLN A 99 6.60 -10.15 4.75
N ILE A 100 7.86 -9.83 4.48
CA ILE A 100 8.77 -9.24 5.47
C ILE A 100 8.17 -7.94 6.01
N ASN A 101 7.72 -7.03 5.14
CA ASN A 101 7.13 -5.76 5.55
C ASN A 101 5.89 -5.96 6.42
N ALA A 102 4.99 -6.85 6.02
CA ALA A 102 3.79 -7.16 6.80
C ALA A 102 4.14 -7.66 8.22
N ARG A 103 5.16 -8.52 8.34
CA ARG A 103 5.62 -9.00 9.65
C ARG A 103 6.30 -7.90 10.48
N LEU A 104 7.07 -7.03 9.86
CA LEU A 104 7.69 -5.90 10.54
C LEU A 104 6.64 -4.89 11.03
N GLU A 105 5.62 -4.60 10.23
CA GLU A 105 4.49 -3.74 10.62
C GLU A 105 3.69 -4.35 11.77
N GLU A 106 3.38 -5.65 11.70
CA GLU A 106 2.70 -6.40 12.76
C GLU A 106 3.51 -6.36 14.07
N MET A 107 4.82 -6.57 13.99
CA MET A 107 5.70 -6.54 15.16
C MET A 107 5.75 -5.16 15.81
N ALA A 108 5.89 -4.10 15.00
CA ALA A 108 5.90 -2.73 15.50
C ALA A 108 4.55 -2.34 16.13
N LYS A 109 3.43 -2.74 15.49
CA LYS A 109 2.08 -2.50 16.00
C LYS A 109 1.83 -3.26 17.30
N THR A 110 2.25 -4.52 17.39
CA THR A 110 2.10 -5.34 18.60
C THR A 110 2.85 -4.72 19.77
N LEU A 111 4.09 -4.26 19.54
CA LEU A 111 4.88 -3.57 20.57
C LEU A 111 4.18 -2.28 21.03
N TYR A 112 3.70 -1.49 20.08
CA TYR A 112 2.95 -0.27 20.37
C TYR A 112 1.70 -0.55 21.21
N ASP A 113 0.90 -1.53 20.82
CA ASP A 113 -0.32 -1.89 21.53
C ASP A 113 -0.04 -2.42 22.94
N TYR A 114 1.00 -3.23 23.09
CA TYR A 114 1.43 -3.73 24.38
C TYR A 114 1.80 -2.58 25.33
N TRP A 115 2.54 -1.58 24.82
CA TRP A 115 2.98 -0.46 25.64
C TRP A 115 1.89 0.56 25.92
N PHE A 116 1.12 0.97 24.90
CA PHE A 116 0.27 2.18 24.96
C PHE A 116 -1.23 1.90 24.91
N VAL A 117 -1.64 0.71 24.52
CA VAL A 117 -3.04 0.30 24.59
C VAL A 117 -3.31 -0.57 25.82
N GLN A 118 -2.42 -1.53 26.11
CA GLN A 118 -2.48 -2.42 27.27
C GLN A 118 -1.81 -1.82 28.52
N PHE A 119 -0.95 -0.81 28.33
CA PHE A 119 -0.17 -0.14 29.38
C PHE A 119 0.89 -0.99 30.06
N ASP A 120 1.38 -2.02 29.35
CA ASP A 120 2.45 -2.89 29.83
C ASP A 120 3.84 -2.48 29.29
N PHE A 121 4.07 -1.15 29.21
CA PHE A 121 5.40 -0.62 28.96
C PHE A 121 6.37 -0.98 30.09
N PRO A 122 7.70 -1.07 29.84
CA PRO A 122 8.66 -1.40 30.87
C PRO A 122 8.76 -0.30 31.93
N ASP A 123 8.51 -0.66 33.18
CA ASP A 123 8.70 0.20 34.34
C ASP A 123 10.20 0.46 34.63
N ALA A 124 10.52 1.07 35.77
CA ALA A 124 11.88 1.36 36.18
C ALA A 124 12.75 0.08 36.37
N ASN A 125 12.12 -1.07 36.62
CA ASN A 125 12.78 -2.38 36.81
C ASN A 125 12.72 -3.24 35.52
N GLY A 126 12.15 -2.70 34.42
CA GLY A 126 11.96 -3.42 33.17
C GLY A 126 10.78 -4.40 33.16
N LYS A 127 9.92 -4.38 34.20
CA LYS A 127 8.71 -5.20 34.26
C LYS A 127 7.54 -4.53 33.53
N PRO A 128 6.55 -5.29 33.02
CA PRO A 128 5.32 -4.74 32.46
C PRO A 128 4.58 -3.87 33.48
N TYR A 129 4.31 -2.61 33.18
CA TYR A 129 3.81 -1.63 34.16
C TYR A 129 2.49 -2.06 34.78
N LYS A 130 1.43 -2.18 33.99
CA LYS A 130 0.08 -2.49 34.49
C LYS A 130 0.00 -3.89 35.12
N SER A 131 0.52 -4.91 34.43
CA SER A 131 0.49 -6.30 34.89
C SER A 131 1.31 -6.54 36.14
N SER A 132 2.27 -5.68 36.46
CA SER A 132 3.08 -5.73 37.69
C SER A 132 2.56 -4.84 38.81
N GLY A 133 1.34 -4.29 38.68
CA GLY A 133 0.69 -3.47 39.70
C GLY A 133 1.03 -1.98 39.64
N GLY A 134 1.39 -1.48 38.47
CA GLY A 134 1.58 -0.05 38.22
C GLY A 134 0.32 0.77 38.54
N GLU A 135 0.51 1.94 39.11
CA GLU A 135 -0.58 2.79 39.60
C GLU A 135 -1.40 3.35 38.42
N MET A 136 -2.71 3.07 38.45
CA MET A 136 -3.67 3.53 37.43
C MET A 136 -4.61 4.57 38.05
N VAL A 137 -5.05 5.54 37.23
CA VAL A 137 -6.02 6.57 37.60
C VAL A 137 -7.15 6.64 36.57
N PHE A 138 -8.38 6.81 37.02
CA PHE A 138 -9.52 6.95 36.14
C PHE A 138 -9.52 8.32 35.47
N ASP A 139 -9.64 8.33 34.14
CA ASP A 139 -9.75 9.53 33.32
C ASP A 139 -11.19 9.73 32.83
N GLU A 140 -11.78 10.87 33.16
CA GLU A 140 -13.17 11.21 32.86
C GLU A 140 -13.41 11.42 31.34
N THR A 141 -12.41 11.84 30.59
CA THR A 141 -12.53 12.06 29.13
C THR A 141 -12.56 10.75 28.38
N LEU A 142 -11.66 9.83 28.72
CA LEU A 142 -11.53 8.53 28.09
C LEU A 142 -12.47 7.47 28.69
N LYS A 143 -13.09 7.77 29.85
CA LYS A 143 -13.95 6.83 30.60
C LYS A 143 -13.27 5.48 30.87
N ARG A 144 -11.98 5.51 31.16
CA ARG A 144 -11.16 4.33 31.49
C ARG A 144 -9.99 4.69 32.39
N GLU A 145 -9.39 3.68 32.99
CA GLU A 145 -8.14 3.84 33.71
C GLU A 145 -6.96 4.04 32.75
N ILE A 146 -6.07 4.95 33.11
CA ILE A 146 -4.81 5.25 32.44
C ILE A 146 -3.67 5.23 33.45
N PRO A 147 -2.39 5.04 33.04
CA PRO A 147 -1.26 5.11 33.93
C PRO A 147 -1.18 6.47 34.62
N LYS A 148 -0.86 6.47 35.91
CA LYS A 148 -0.68 7.70 36.68
C LYS A 148 0.38 8.58 36.05
N GLY A 149 0.08 9.86 35.92
CA GLY A 149 0.96 10.88 35.34
C GLY A 149 0.90 10.97 33.80
N TRP A 150 0.07 10.16 33.14
CA TRP A 150 -0.21 10.38 31.72
C TRP A 150 -1.26 11.47 31.54
N GLU A 151 -1.16 12.18 30.41
CA GLU A 151 -2.12 13.21 30.01
C GLU A 151 -3.09 12.68 28.95
N VAL A 152 -4.17 13.42 28.73
CA VAL A 152 -5.13 13.14 27.64
C VAL A 152 -5.17 14.33 26.70
N LYS A 153 -4.92 14.08 25.41
CA LYS A 153 -5.00 15.09 24.34
C LYS A 153 -5.76 14.53 23.15
N SER A 154 -6.29 15.41 22.31
CA SER A 154 -6.90 14.96 21.06
C SER A 154 -5.86 14.77 19.95
N LEU A 155 -6.16 13.93 18.97
CA LEU A 155 -5.32 13.75 17.76
C LEU A 155 -5.02 15.08 17.07
N TRP A 156 -5.98 16.00 17.09
CA TRP A 156 -5.79 17.35 16.53
C TRP A 156 -4.72 18.17 17.24
N LYS A 157 -4.53 17.96 18.54
CA LYS A 157 -3.54 18.70 19.34
C LYS A 157 -2.14 18.16 19.24
N ILE A 158 -1.97 16.87 18.90
CA ILE A 158 -0.65 16.24 18.88
C ILE A 158 0.04 16.30 17.53
N ALA A 159 -0.68 16.64 16.45
CA ALA A 159 -0.13 16.69 15.10
C ALA A 159 -0.74 17.82 14.27
N LYS A 160 0.00 18.26 13.25
CA LYS A 160 -0.46 19.18 12.21
C LYS A 160 -0.95 18.39 11.02
N TYR A 161 -2.12 18.78 10.51
CA TYR A 161 -2.77 18.16 9.36
C TYR A 161 -2.78 19.14 8.21
N PHE A 162 -1.76 19.09 7.37
CA PHE A 162 -1.71 19.92 6.17
C PHE A 162 -2.57 19.29 5.08
N ASN A 163 -3.61 19.97 4.65
CA ASN A 163 -4.44 19.55 3.53
C ASN A 163 -3.74 19.83 2.21
N GLY A 164 -3.65 18.85 1.32
CA GLY A 164 -3.07 19.04 0.00
C GLY A 164 -3.81 20.10 -0.83
N LEU A 165 -3.40 20.28 -2.06
CA LEU A 165 -3.86 21.36 -2.94
C LEU A 165 -4.81 20.86 -4.03
N ALA A 166 -5.66 21.79 -4.53
CA ALA A 166 -6.41 21.61 -5.77
C ALA A 166 -5.46 21.75 -6.97
N LEU A 167 -4.76 20.66 -7.28
CA LEU A 167 -3.62 20.65 -8.20
C LEU A 167 -3.97 20.92 -9.66
N GLN A 168 -5.25 21.01 -10.03
CA GLN A 168 -5.67 21.45 -11.34
C GLN A 168 -5.14 22.84 -11.71
N LYS A 169 -4.91 23.70 -10.69
CA LYS A 169 -4.35 25.05 -10.83
C LYS A 169 -2.82 25.08 -11.03
N TYR A 170 -2.16 23.95 -10.83
CA TYR A 170 -0.71 23.82 -10.84
C TYR A 170 -0.22 22.84 -11.91
N ARG A 171 -0.95 22.72 -13.03
CA ARG A 171 -0.49 21.89 -14.14
C ARG A 171 0.73 22.49 -14.82
N PRO A 172 1.70 21.68 -15.27
CA PRO A 172 2.81 22.16 -16.11
C PRO A 172 2.26 22.84 -17.36
N GLU A 173 2.98 23.84 -17.87
CA GLU A 173 2.59 24.57 -19.07
C GLU A 173 2.99 23.81 -20.33
N ASN A 174 4.13 23.09 -20.26
CA ASN A 174 4.63 22.27 -21.35
C ASN A 174 4.87 20.83 -20.86
N GLU A 175 4.83 19.87 -21.80
CA GLU A 175 5.09 18.46 -21.47
C GLU A 175 6.54 18.17 -21.05
N LEU A 176 7.46 19.05 -21.43
CA LEU A 176 8.91 18.95 -21.13
C LEU A 176 9.31 19.64 -19.82
N ASP A 177 8.37 20.35 -19.18
CA ASP A 177 8.67 21.01 -17.90
C ASP A 177 8.92 19.95 -16.79
N ASP A 178 9.81 20.29 -15.86
CA ASP A 178 9.97 19.52 -14.64
C ASP A 178 8.64 19.44 -13.88
N PHE A 179 8.31 18.25 -13.39
CA PHE A 179 7.05 18.02 -12.72
C PHE A 179 7.18 17.16 -11.45
N LEU A 180 6.17 17.26 -10.61
CA LEU A 180 5.89 16.33 -9.52
C LEU A 180 4.67 15.47 -9.87
N PRO A 181 4.68 14.16 -9.62
CA PRO A 181 3.48 13.35 -9.74
C PRO A 181 2.43 13.81 -8.73
N VAL A 182 1.18 13.91 -9.17
CA VAL A 182 0.04 14.27 -8.31
C VAL A 182 -0.41 13.05 -7.52
N ILE A 183 -0.29 13.12 -6.20
CA ILE A 183 -0.65 12.01 -5.32
C ILE A 183 -2.08 12.19 -4.83
N LYS A 184 -2.99 11.45 -5.47
CA LYS A 184 -4.39 11.27 -5.09
C LYS A 184 -4.54 9.96 -4.29
N ILE A 185 -5.75 9.64 -3.85
CA ILE A 185 -6.05 8.39 -3.13
C ILE A 185 -5.68 7.16 -3.98
N ARG A 186 -5.82 7.24 -5.31
CA ARG A 186 -5.39 6.16 -6.21
C ARG A 186 -3.87 5.94 -6.11
N GLU A 187 -3.08 7.00 -6.30
CA GLU A 187 -1.61 6.91 -6.24
C GLU A 187 -1.12 6.51 -4.85
N MET A 188 -1.80 6.97 -3.80
CA MET A 188 -1.52 6.54 -2.44
C MET A 188 -1.69 5.02 -2.26
N ASN A 189 -2.63 4.40 -2.98
CA ASN A 189 -2.95 2.97 -2.88
C ASN A 189 -2.22 2.10 -3.89
N GLU A 190 -2.20 2.53 -5.15
CA GLU A 190 -1.69 1.74 -6.27
C GLU A 190 -0.28 2.13 -6.69
N GLY A 191 0.18 3.31 -6.25
CA GLY A 191 1.47 3.88 -6.64
C GLY A 191 1.38 4.82 -7.83
N VAL A 192 2.51 5.45 -8.11
CA VAL A 192 2.70 6.34 -9.28
C VAL A 192 2.80 5.48 -10.54
N SER A 193 2.13 5.89 -11.60
CA SER A 193 2.11 5.22 -12.91
C SER A 193 2.25 6.23 -14.06
N SER A 194 2.34 5.73 -15.29
CA SER A 194 2.35 6.58 -16.51
C SER A 194 1.10 7.46 -16.65
N ASN A 195 -0.02 7.05 -16.04
CA ASN A 195 -1.29 7.76 -16.05
C ASN A 195 -1.46 8.74 -14.87
N THR A 196 -0.44 8.89 -14.04
CA THR A 196 -0.48 9.83 -12.91
C THR A 196 -0.39 11.27 -13.44
N GLU A 197 -1.31 12.11 -12.98
CA GLU A 197 -1.30 13.53 -13.36
C GLU A 197 -0.02 14.22 -12.87
N ARG A 198 0.34 15.31 -13.54
CA ARG A 198 1.55 16.09 -13.27
C ARG A 198 1.21 17.46 -12.70
N ALA A 199 2.00 17.92 -11.76
CA ALA A 199 1.95 19.27 -11.20
C ALA A 199 3.30 19.98 -11.40
N LYS A 200 3.29 21.31 -11.47
CA LYS A 200 4.51 22.15 -11.47
C LYS A 200 5.34 21.84 -10.21
N THR A 201 6.65 21.99 -10.29
CA THR A 201 7.54 21.87 -9.13
C THR A 201 7.45 23.07 -8.19
N ASN A 202 7.05 24.23 -8.69
CA ASN A 202 6.87 25.45 -7.91
C ASN A 202 5.49 25.51 -7.24
N ILE A 203 5.33 24.69 -6.18
CA ILE A 203 4.16 24.67 -5.29
C ILE A 203 4.64 24.91 -3.84
N PRO A 204 3.72 25.25 -2.91
CA PRO A 204 4.08 25.37 -1.49
C PRO A 204 4.80 24.12 -0.97
N LYS A 205 5.89 24.31 -0.22
CA LYS A 205 6.72 23.19 0.27
C LYS A 205 5.96 22.18 1.11
N GLU A 206 4.97 22.65 1.85
CA GLU A 206 4.09 21.82 2.68
C GLU A 206 3.29 20.82 1.85
N ALA A 207 2.96 21.19 0.61
CA ALA A 207 2.24 20.32 -0.33
C ALA A 207 3.15 19.32 -1.06
N ILE A 208 4.46 19.44 -0.92
CA ILE A 208 5.42 18.47 -1.44
C ILE A 208 5.58 17.37 -0.39
N ILE A 209 5.35 16.15 -0.80
CA ILE A 209 5.61 14.96 0.01
C ILE A 209 6.88 14.28 -0.45
N ASP A 210 7.51 13.53 0.45
CA ASP A 210 8.68 12.70 0.17
C ASP A 210 8.63 11.39 0.97
N ASP A 211 9.58 10.51 0.72
CA ASP A 211 9.67 9.21 1.37
C ASP A 211 9.65 9.32 2.91
N GLY A 212 8.80 8.54 3.52
CA GLY A 212 8.61 8.53 4.97
C GLY A 212 7.55 9.51 5.48
N ASP A 213 6.94 10.35 4.64
CA ASP A 213 5.83 11.20 5.06
C ASP A 213 4.59 10.37 5.38
N ILE A 214 3.87 10.75 6.44
CA ILE A 214 2.59 10.12 6.81
C ILE A 214 1.46 10.83 6.07
N LEU A 215 0.75 10.04 5.27
CA LEU A 215 -0.40 10.48 4.49
C LEU A 215 -1.67 9.90 5.08
N PHE A 216 -2.69 10.74 5.21
CA PHE A 216 -4.01 10.35 5.69
C PHE A 216 -5.09 10.85 4.73
N SER A 217 -5.72 9.95 3.98
CA SER A 217 -6.88 10.28 3.15
C SER A 217 -8.14 10.40 4.01
N TRP A 218 -8.80 11.57 3.97
CA TRP A 218 -9.92 11.91 4.83
C TRP A 218 -11.28 11.83 4.14
N SER A 219 -11.30 11.53 2.83
CA SER A 219 -12.52 11.40 2.03
C SER A 219 -12.49 10.16 1.15
N ALA A 220 -13.63 9.68 0.70
CA ALA A 220 -13.83 8.48 -0.10
C ALA A 220 -13.25 7.22 0.61
N THR A 221 -12.05 6.79 0.28
CA THR A 221 -11.39 5.67 0.95
C THR A 221 -10.45 6.22 2.03
N LEU A 222 -10.84 6.08 3.30
CA LEU A 222 -10.02 6.52 4.43
C LEU A 222 -8.88 5.54 4.64
N GLU A 223 -7.64 6.02 4.50
CA GLU A 223 -6.44 5.23 4.72
C GLU A 223 -5.30 6.08 5.28
N ILE A 224 -4.40 5.44 6.01
CA ILE A 224 -3.20 6.04 6.56
C ILE A 224 -2.01 5.23 6.05
N LYS A 225 -1.06 5.92 5.43
CA LYS A 225 0.14 5.27 4.86
C LYS A 225 1.38 6.10 5.09
N ILE A 226 2.51 5.41 5.18
CA ILE A 226 3.84 6.01 5.07
C ILE A 226 4.20 5.97 3.58
N TRP A 227 4.47 7.15 3.01
CA TRP A 227 4.80 7.29 1.59
C TRP A 227 6.21 6.73 1.29
N SER A 228 6.42 6.13 0.10
CA SER A 228 7.67 5.46 -0.25
C SER A 228 8.06 5.53 -1.73
N GLN A 229 7.52 6.50 -2.46
CA GLN A 229 7.77 6.60 -3.91
C GLN A 229 8.34 7.97 -4.31
N GLY A 230 9.16 8.56 -3.44
CA GLY A 230 9.85 9.80 -3.70
C GLY A 230 8.95 11.03 -3.64
N LYS A 231 9.41 12.12 -4.25
CA LYS A 231 8.68 13.39 -4.20
C LYS A 231 7.39 13.37 -5.00
N GLY A 232 6.35 13.98 -4.44
CA GLY A 232 5.05 14.12 -5.08
C GLY A 232 4.33 15.37 -4.62
N ALA A 233 3.32 15.80 -5.40
CA ALA A 233 2.43 16.91 -5.08
C ALA A 233 1.14 16.38 -4.44
N LEU A 234 0.85 16.77 -3.22
CA LEU A 234 -0.26 16.24 -2.43
C LEU A 234 -1.61 16.84 -2.84
N ASN A 235 -2.56 15.98 -3.18
CA ASN A 235 -3.93 16.37 -3.56
C ASN A 235 -4.78 16.74 -2.32
N GLN A 236 -5.74 17.65 -2.52
CA GLN A 236 -6.61 18.23 -1.49
C GLN A 236 -7.42 17.25 -0.63
N HIS A 237 -7.51 15.97 -1.02
CA HIS A 237 -8.26 14.95 -0.29
C HIS A 237 -7.40 14.12 0.67
N ILE A 238 -6.16 14.52 0.85
CA ILE A 238 -5.19 13.82 1.69
C ILE A 238 -4.49 14.83 2.59
N PHE A 239 -4.36 14.51 3.87
CA PHE A 239 -3.51 15.24 4.80
C PHE A 239 -2.07 14.70 4.76
N LYS A 240 -1.09 15.60 4.77
CA LYS A 240 0.25 15.33 5.27
C LYS A 240 0.24 15.57 6.77
N VAL A 241 0.57 14.54 7.55
CA VAL A 241 0.53 14.61 9.02
C VAL A 241 1.95 14.73 9.56
N THR A 242 2.18 15.77 10.37
CA THR A 242 3.49 16.05 10.97
C THR A 242 3.32 16.47 12.43
N SER A 243 4.38 16.34 13.23
CA SER A 243 4.42 16.91 14.58
C SER A 243 5.82 17.42 14.88
N SER A 244 5.92 18.52 15.63
CA SER A 244 7.16 19.03 16.18
C SER A 244 7.40 18.59 17.64
N GLU A 245 6.34 18.09 18.31
CA GLU A 245 6.36 17.73 19.74
C GLU A 245 6.43 16.22 19.96
N TYR A 246 5.80 15.46 19.06
CA TYR A 246 5.63 14.01 19.22
C TYR A 246 6.38 13.22 18.16
N PRO A 247 6.98 12.08 18.52
CA PRO A 247 7.64 11.19 17.59
C PRO A 247 6.69 10.71 16.48
N LYS A 248 7.24 10.54 15.27
CA LYS A 248 6.49 10.20 14.05
C LYS A 248 5.61 8.97 14.24
N TYR A 249 6.16 7.89 14.77
CA TYR A 249 5.44 6.62 14.86
C TYR A 249 4.41 6.60 15.98
N PHE A 250 4.51 7.49 16.97
CA PHE A 250 3.48 7.64 17.99
C PHE A 250 2.16 8.10 17.37
N PHE A 251 2.13 9.29 16.71
CA PHE A 251 0.89 9.76 16.11
C PHE A 251 0.44 8.92 14.90
N TYR A 252 1.36 8.23 14.21
CA TYR A 252 1.02 7.26 13.17
C TYR A 252 0.18 6.10 13.72
N PHE A 253 0.61 5.46 14.81
CA PHE A 253 -0.14 4.37 15.41
C PHE A 253 -1.44 4.82 16.06
N GLU A 254 -1.48 6.00 16.68
CA GLU A 254 -2.72 6.56 17.22
C GLU A 254 -3.75 6.81 16.11
N LEU A 255 -3.33 7.34 14.98
CA LEU A 255 -4.21 7.47 13.81
C LEU A 255 -4.70 6.11 13.30
N LEU A 256 -3.84 5.10 13.24
CA LEU A 256 -4.23 3.74 12.84
C LEU A 256 -5.24 3.12 13.83
N ASN A 257 -5.09 3.36 15.13
CA ASN A 257 -6.02 2.88 16.15
C ASN A 257 -7.42 3.50 15.97
N TYR A 258 -7.49 4.77 15.60
CA TYR A 258 -8.74 5.46 15.32
C TYR A 258 -9.32 5.18 13.93
N LEU A 259 -8.54 4.66 12.99
CA LEU A 259 -8.95 4.51 11.58
C LEU A 259 -10.26 3.70 11.43
N LYS A 260 -10.42 2.63 12.20
CA LYS A 260 -11.65 1.82 12.17
C LYS A 260 -12.88 2.64 12.60
N HIS A 261 -12.72 3.45 13.65
CA HIS A 261 -13.77 4.35 14.13
C HIS A 261 -14.11 5.43 13.09
N PHE A 262 -13.10 6.03 12.47
CA PHE A 262 -13.31 7.01 11.40
C PHE A 262 -14.01 6.41 10.19
N LYS A 263 -13.65 5.18 9.77
CA LYS A 263 -14.37 4.46 8.71
C LYS A 263 -15.84 4.25 9.06
N MET A 264 -16.14 3.84 10.28
CA MET A 264 -17.52 3.68 10.73
C MET A 264 -18.31 5.01 10.68
N ILE A 265 -17.73 6.13 11.12
CA ILE A 265 -18.36 7.46 11.03
C ILE A 265 -18.62 7.84 9.56
N ALA A 266 -17.67 7.59 8.67
CA ALA A 266 -17.81 7.88 7.25
C ALA A 266 -18.93 7.05 6.60
N ASP A 267 -19.03 5.76 6.95
CA ASP A 267 -20.05 4.83 6.43
C ASP A 267 -21.47 5.19 6.89
N LEU A 268 -21.64 5.76 8.08
CA LEU A 268 -22.94 6.21 8.58
C LEU A 268 -23.50 7.41 7.81
N ARG A 269 -22.67 8.17 7.11
CA ARG A 269 -23.05 9.35 6.32
C ARG A 269 -23.33 9.02 4.85
N LYS A 270 -24.13 8.02 4.56
CA LYS A 270 -24.37 7.40 3.23
C LYS A 270 -24.93 8.29 2.11
N THR A 271 -25.24 9.56 2.33
CA THR A 271 -25.83 10.44 1.32
C THR A 271 -24.82 11.26 0.53
N THR A 272 -23.57 11.33 0.96
CA THR A 272 -22.44 11.99 0.30
C THR A 272 -21.20 11.11 0.45
N MET A 273 -20.18 11.32 -0.40
CA MET A 273 -18.90 10.62 -0.23
C MET A 273 -18.47 10.68 1.24
N GLY A 274 -18.39 9.53 1.91
CA GLY A 274 -18.02 9.44 3.32
C GLY A 274 -16.70 10.18 3.57
N HIS A 275 -16.71 11.09 4.53
CA HIS A 275 -15.54 11.88 4.90
C HIS A 275 -15.51 12.14 6.40
N ILE A 276 -14.33 12.38 6.93
CA ILE A 276 -14.13 12.87 8.28
C ILE A 276 -13.82 14.38 8.25
N THR A 277 -14.14 15.06 9.31
CA THR A 277 -13.88 16.48 9.50
C THR A 277 -12.83 16.70 10.59
N GLN A 278 -12.31 17.93 10.70
CA GLN A 278 -11.40 18.30 11.79
C GLN A 278 -12.01 18.06 13.17
N ASP A 279 -13.35 18.20 13.31
CA ASP A 279 -14.02 18.00 14.60
C ASP A 279 -13.96 16.54 15.06
N HIS A 280 -13.95 15.57 14.14
CA HIS A 280 -13.71 14.16 14.50
C HIS A 280 -12.31 13.96 15.07
N LEU A 281 -11.28 14.64 14.52
CA LEU A 281 -9.92 14.61 15.06
C LEU A 281 -9.80 15.34 16.41
N LYS A 282 -10.56 16.41 16.63
CA LYS A 282 -10.62 17.13 17.92
C LYS A 282 -11.31 16.31 19.01
N GLN A 283 -12.25 15.44 18.64
CA GLN A 283 -12.97 14.55 19.56
C GLN A 283 -12.28 13.20 19.77
N ALA A 284 -11.28 12.87 18.98
CA ALA A 284 -10.49 11.64 19.09
C ALA A 284 -9.42 11.83 20.18
N TYR A 285 -9.76 11.51 21.42
CA TYR A 285 -8.86 11.64 22.57
C TYR A 285 -8.00 10.41 22.76
N ILE A 286 -6.74 10.62 23.09
CA ILE A 286 -5.71 9.60 23.31
C ILE A 286 -4.92 9.85 24.58
N CYS A 287 -4.31 8.81 25.11
CA CYS A 287 -3.36 8.91 26.21
C CYS A 287 -1.99 9.37 25.70
N ILE A 288 -1.37 10.27 26.43
CA ILE A 288 -0.03 10.78 26.13
C ILE A 288 0.96 10.22 27.14
N PRO A 289 1.86 9.33 26.71
CA PRO A 289 2.93 8.81 27.57
C PRO A 289 3.95 9.88 27.94
N SER A 290 4.79 9.58 28.93
CA SER A 290 5.94 10.43 29.25
C SER A 290 6.93 10.50 28.08
N GLN A 291 7.60 11.63 27.92
CA GLN A 291 8.56 11.85 26.83
C GLN A 291 9.68 10.79 26.76
N PRO A 292 10.29 10.37 27.89
CA PRO A 292 11.31 9.32 27.85
C PRO A 292 10.79 7.97 27.32
N LEU A 293 9.52 7.65 27.57
CA LEU A 293 8.91 6.42 27.06
C LEU A 293 8.63 6.49 25.56
N LEU A 294 8.19 7.66 25.06
CA LEU A 294 8.03 7.92 23.65
C LEU A 294 9.37 7.79 22.90
N GLU A 295 10.45 8.36 23.45
CA GLU A 295 11.79 8.26 22.88
C GLU A 295 12.31 6.82 22.86
N LYS A 296 12.01 6.03 23.92
CA LYS A 296 12.38 4.63 23.99
C LYS A 296 11.68 3.81 22.90
N LEU A 297 10.38 4.04 22.69
CA LEU A 297 9.64 3.41 21.59
C LEU A 297 10.21 3.80 20.24
N GLU A 298 10.45 5.09 20.00
CA GLU A 298 10.95 5.62 18.73
C GLU A 298 12.29 4.97 18.34
N LYS A 299 13.21 4.78 19.32
CA LYS A 299 14.49 4.08 19.10
C LYS A 299 14.32 2.64 18.62
N ILE A 300 13.26 1.95 19.08
CA ILE A 300 12.99 0.56 18.68
C ILE A 300 12.28 0.50 17.33
N VAL A 301 11.33 1.39 17.11
CA VAL A 301 10.41 1.32 15.95
C VAL A 301 11.02 1.95 14.70
N THR A 302 11.85 3.00 14.85
CA THR A 302 12.46 3.69 13.72
C THR A 302 13.25 2.76 12.78
N PRO A 303 14.16 1.89 13.25
CA PRO A 303 14.88 0.98 12.35
C PRO A 303 13.95 -0.02 11.64
N ILE A 304 12.84 -0.41 12.27
CA ILE A 304 11.83 -1.28 11.66
C ILE A 304 11.21 -0.58 10.45
N PHE A 305 10.72 0.65 10.63
CA PHE A 305 10.11 1.41 9.55
C PHE A 305 11.10 1.87 8.47
N GLN A 306 12.35 2.14 8.84
CA GLN A 306 13.42 2.37 7.86
C GLN A 306 13.62 1.13 6.98
N LYS A 307 13.62 -0.06 7.56
CA LYS A 307 13.72 -1.32 6.80
C LYS A 307 12.51 -1.52 5.88
N ILE A 308 11.30 -1.25 6.38
CA ILE A 308 10.06 -1.30 5.59
C ILE A 308 10.18 -0.36 4.38
N LEU A 309 10.58 0.89 4.59
CA LEU A 309 10.72 1.89 3.54
C LEU A 309 11.73 1.46 2.46
N ILE A 310 12.91 1.00 2.88
CA ILE A 310 13.94 0.50 1.95
C ILE A 310 13.38 -0.67 1.12
N THR A 311 12.68 -1.58 1.76
CA THR A 311 12.14 -2.79 1.10
C THR A 311 10.98 -2.45 0.17
N GLN A 312 10.16 -1.44 0.50
CA GLN A 312 9.12 -0.92 -0.39
C GLN A 312 9.73 -0.26 -1.64
N LYS A 313 10.77 0.56 -1.48
CA LYS A 313 11.51 1.16 -2.60
C LYS A 313 12.13 0.08 -3.49
N GLN A 314 12.74 -0.94 -2.90
CA GLN A 314 13.26 -2.08 -3.64
C GLN A 314 12.16 -2.79 -4.45
N ASN A 315 10.98 -2.99 -3.86
CA ASN A 315 9.85 -3.59 -4.57
C ASN A 315 9.38 -2.74 -5.76
N HIS A 316 9.40 -1.42 -5.62
CA HIS A 316 9.07 -0.52 -6.71
C HIS A 316 10.06 -0.70 -7.89
N GLN A 317 11.38 -0.70 -7.61
CA GLN A 317 12.42 -0.94 -8.61
C GLN A 317 12.31 -2.32 -9.27
N LEU A 318 12.06 -3.37 -8.47
CA LEU A 318 11.87 -4.73 -8.98
C LEU A 318 10.64 -4.84 -9.89
N THR A 319 9.56 -4.13 -9.54
CA THR A 319 8.33 -4.09 -10.36
C THR A 319 8.61 -3.40 -11.69
N GLN A 320 9.28 -2.24 -11.67
CA GLN A 320 9.67 -1.53 -12.89
C GLN A 320 10.57 -2.38 -13.78
N LEU A 321 11.56 -3.04 -13.19
CA LEU A 321 12.46 -3.95 -13.93
C LEU A 321 11.71 -5.12 -14.56
N ARG A 322 10.82 -5.76 -13.79
CA ARG A 322 9.98 -6.85 -14.32
C ARG A 322 9.11 -6.37 -15.48
N ASP A 323 8.43 -5.24 -15.32
CA ASP A 323 7.50 -4.73 -16.32
C ASP A 323 8.23 -4.25 -17.58
N PHE A 324 9.49 -3.81 -17.44
CA PHE A 324 10.37 -3.51 -18.56
C PHE A 324 10.87 -4.79 -19.29
N LEU A 325 11.34 -5.79 -18.54
CA LEU A 325 11.88 -7.02 -19.11
C LEU A 325 10.79 -7.92 -19.70
N LEU A 326 9.59 -7.92 -19.14
CA LEU A 326 8.52 -8.83 -19.52
C LEU A 326 8.22 -8.79 -21.05
N PRO A 327 7.89 -7.65 -21.67
CA PRO A 327 7.66 -7.61 -23.12
C PRO A 327 8.90 -7.94 -23.93
N MET A 328 10.09 -7.54 -23.50
CA MET A 328 11.34 -7.76 -24.24
C MET A 328 11.71 -9.26 -24.31
N LEU A 329 11.54 -9.97 -23.19
CA LEU A 329 11.78 -11.41 -23.12
C LEU A 329 10.73 -12.21 -23.90
N MET A 330 9.45 -11.81 -23.80
CA MET A 330 8.34 -12.49 -24.49
C MET A 330 8.37 -12.29 -26.02
N ASN A 331 8.93 -11.17 -26.49
CA ASN A 331 9.05 -10.86 -27.93
C ASN A 331 10.40 -11.27 -28.51
N GLY A 332 11.31 -11.86 -27.72
CA GLY A 332 12.63 -12.28 -28.17
C GLY A 332 13.59 -11.13 -28.48
N GLN A 333 13.32 -9.91 -27.97
CA GLN A 333 14.21 -8.75 -28.11
C GLN A 333 15.46 -8.87 -27.22
N VAL A 334 15.34 -9.64 -26.14
CA VAL A 334 16.42 -9.98 -25.20
C VAL A 334 16.41 -11.49 -24.98
N SER A 335 17.56 -12.11 -25.01
CA SER A 335 17.76 -13.52 -24.66
C SER A 335 18.35 -13.65 -23.25
N VAL A 336 18.07 -14.78 -22.63
CA VAL A 336 18.75 -15.18 -21.39
C VAL A 336 20.01 -15.93 -21.79
N ALA A 337 21.18 -15.48 -21.31
CA ALA A 337 22.44 -16.21 -21.52
C ALA A 337 22.33 -17.57 -20.82
N GLU A 338 22.87 -18.60 -21.49
CA GLU A 338 22.96 -19.98 -20.96
C GLU A 338 23.93 -20.06 -19.77
#